data_9fa6c1e8f92d1da037ce76b5103651ad
#
_entry.id   9fa6c1e8f92d1da037ce76b5103651ad
#
_cell.length_a   1.000
_cell.length_b   1.000
_cell.length_c   1.000
_cell.angle_alpha   90.00
_cell.angle_beta   90.00
_cell.angle_gamma   90.00
#
_symmetry.space_group_name_H-M   'P 1'
#
loop_
_entity.id
_entity.type
_entity.pdbx_description
1 polymer ?
#
loop_
_entity_poly.entity_id
_entity_poly.type
_entity_poly.pdbx_seq_one_letter_code
_entity_poly.pdbx_strand_id
1 'polypeptide(L)'
;MASPEKSWLREYPLACPYFMPVSRLESGNWLHPARLPLGGGWNGHCTAPGHEQAVPSQVVLEARCNLGYAGSCGWAPAERGADAVRFAVSSPARHVRVPSQDPPGRPGRIVHVTYVYEQANCPAGHGELEFDLSTATWLRRHEDARIQKMAECFLESYLRGRS
;
A
#
# COMPACT_ATOMS: atom_id res chain seq x y z
N MET A 1 34.59 -0.35 -7.55
CA MET A 1 34.02 0.56 -6.54
C MET A 1 32.51 0.59 -6.73
N ALA A 2 31.77 0.01 -5.82
CA ALA A 2 30.32 0.08 -5.83
C ALA A 2 29.90 1.47 -5.35
N SER A 3 29.11 2.19 -6.14
CA SER A 3 28.53 3.48 -5.78
C SER A 3 27.69 3.34 -4.52
N PRO A 4 27.81 4.23 -3.53
CA PRO A 4 27.07 4.15 -2.29
C PRO A 4 25.57 4.50 -2.41
N GLU A 5 25.06 4.70 -3.62
CA GLU A 5 23.72 5.29 -3.86
C GLU A 5 22.55 4.29 -3.82
N LYS A 6 22.76 3.01 -3.55
CA LYS A 6 21.68 2.01 -3.62
C LYS A 6 21.21 1.44 -2.29
N SER A 7 21.74 1.88 -1.17
CA SER A 7 21.41 1.32 0.15
C SER A 7 20.05 1.78 0.69
N TRP A 8 19.66 3.01 0.42
CA TRP A 8 18.41 3.59 0.96
C TRP A 8 17.14 3.14 0.23
N LEU A 9 17.27 2.61 -0.99
CA LEU A 9 16.11 2.07 -1.74
C LEU A 9 15.59 0.74 -1.20
N ARG A 10 16.31 0.10 -0.27
CA ARG A 10 15.91 -1.19 0.30
C ARG A 10 15.03 -1.09 1.55
N GLU A 11 14.82 0.10 2.08
CA GLU A 11 14.14 0.29 3.37
C GLU A 11 12.66 0.66 3.28
N TYR A 12 12.14 0.90 2.07
CA TYR A 12 10.73 1.25 1.92
C TYR A 12 9.91 0.03 1.51
N PRO A 13 8.91 -0.34 2.31
CA PRO A 13 8.06 -1.47 2.00
C PRO A 13 7.20 -1.21 0.76
N LEU A 14 7.22 -2.15 -0.16
CA LEU A 14 6.54 -2.09 -1.45
C LEU A 14 5.57 -3.26 -1.55
N ALA A 15 4.33 -3.04 -1.97
CA ALA A 15 3.37 -4.09 -2.23
C ALA A 15 3.33 -4.48 -3.72
N CYS A 16 2.99 -5.74 -4.01
CA CYS A 16 2.78 -6.18 -5.39
C CYS A 16 1.47 -5.58 -5.94
N PRO A 17 1.49 -4.85 -7.08
CA PRO A 17 0.30 -4.20 -7.61
C PRO A 17 -0.76 -5.18 -8.15
N TYR A 18 -0.43 -6.45 -8.33
CA TYR A 18 -1.36 -7.50 -8.77
C TYR A 18 -1.96 -8.31 -7.62
N PHE A 19 -1.52 -8.07 -6.40
CA PHE A 19 -2.03 -8.77 -5.24
C PHE A 19 -3.35 -8.15 -4.76
N MET A 20 -4.39 -8.97 -4.63
CA MET A 20 -5.65 -8.59 -4.01
C MET A 20 -5.69 -9.16 -2.58
N PRO A 21 -5.40 -8.35 -1.56
CA PRO A 21 -5.51 -8.82 -0.18
C PRO A 21 -6.98 -8.99 0.21
N VAL A 22 -7.26 -10.05 0.96
CA VAL A 22 -8.63 -10.40 1.37
C VAL A 22 -8.80 -10.40 2.88
N SER A 23 -7.91 -11.08 3.60
CA SER A 23 -7.98 -11.23 5.05
C SER A 23 -6.62 -11.14 5.69
N ARG A 24 -6.58 -10.67 6.95
CA ARG A 24 -5.34 -10.58 7.70
C ARG A 24 -4.77 -11.96 8.04
N LEU A 25 -3.47 -12.11 7.86
CA LEU A 25 -2.68 -13.23 8.37
C LEU A 25 -2.24 -12.92 9.80
N GLU A 26 -2.65 -13.73 10.75
CA GLU A 26 -2.24 -13.58 12.16
C GLU A 26 -0.83 -14.15 12.42
N SER A 27 -0.34 -15.02 11.53
CA SER A 27 0.98 -15.61 11.64
C SER A 27 1.68 -15.67 10.29
N GLY A 28 2.98 -15.40 10.27
CA GLY A 28 3.82 -15.46 9.07
C GLY A 28 5.29 -15.41 9.46
N ASN A 29 6.18 -15.72 8.52
CA ASN A 29 7.63 -15.79 8.74
C ASN A 29 8.32 -14.41 8.57
N TRP A 30 7.71 -13.35 9.09
CA TRP A 30 8.31 -12.02 9.07
C TRP A 30 8.77 -11.62 10.47
N LEU A 31 9.98 -11.10 10.56
CA LEU A 31 10.52 -10.60 11.83
C LEU A 31 9.78 -9.36 12.34
N HIS A 32 9.31 -8.52 11.44
CA HIS A 32 8.63 -7.27 11.75
C HIS A 32 7.38 -7.07 10.88
N PRO A 33 6.28 -7.77 11.16
CA PRO A 33 5.06 -7.67 10.36
C PRO A 33 4.56 -6.23 10.16
N ALA A 34 4.69 -5.38 11.17
CA ALA A 34 4.27 -3.98 11.10
C ALA A 34 5.04 -3.15 10.06
N ARG A 35 6.20 -3.63 9.60
CA ARG A 35 7.01 -2.97 8.56
C ARG A 35 6.68 -3.46 7.15
N LEU A 36 5.75 -4.38 7.00
CA LEU A 36 5.29 -4.82 5.69
C LEU A 36 4.54 -3.68 4.96
N PRO A 37 4.53 -3.71 3.62
CA PRO A 37 3.91 -2.66 2.81
C PRO A 37 2.49 -2.27 3.20
N LEU A 38 1.70 -3.25 3.63
CA LEU A 38 0.32 -3.05 4.07
C LEU A 38 0.18 -3.04 5.60
N GLY A 39 1.30 -2.84 6.31
CA GLY A 39 1.34 -2.76 7.78
C GLY A 39 1.08 -4.09 8.50
N GLY A 40 1.06 -5.18 7.76
CA GLY A 40 0.84 -6.53 8.26
C GLY A 40 0.85 -7.55 7.13
N GLY A 41 0.74 -8.83 7.47
CA GLY A 41 0.58 -9.91 6.51
C GLY A 41 -0.89 -10.11 6.11
N TRP A 42 -1.13 -10.41 4.84
CA TRP A 42 -2.46 -10.59 4.28
C TRP A 42 -2.53 -11.84 3.42
N ASN A 43 -3.62 -12.58 3.56
CA ASN A 43 -4.04 -13.59 2.60
C ASN A 43 -4.75 -12.91 1.43
N GLY A 44 -4.71 -13.54 0.28
CA GLY A 44 -5.38 -13.02 -0.89
C GLY A 44 -5.11 -13.86 -2.12
N HIS A 45 -5.35 -13.28 -3.27
CA HIS A 45 -5.16 -13.93 -4.55
C HIS A 45 -4.45 -13.01 -5.55
N CYS A 46 -3.94 -13.60 -6.60
CA CYS A 46 -3.34 -12.87 -7.72
C CYS A 46 -4.43 -12.33 -8.64
N THR A 47 -4.16 -11.20 -9.29
CA THR A 47 -5.01 -10.63 -10.35
C THR A 47 -4.23 -10.39 -11.63
N ALA A 48 -3.01 -10.93 -11.74
CA ALA A 48 -2.22 -10.84 -12.96
C ALA A 48 -2.92 -11.56 -14.13
N PRO A 49 -2.81 -11.05 -15.35
CA PRO A 49 -3.39 -11.71 -16.53
C PRO A 49 -2.94 -13.16 -16.64
N GLY A 50 -3.90 -14.08 -16.82
CA GLY A 50 -3.68 -15.52 -16.86
C GLY A 50 -3.59 -16.21 -15.50
N HIS A 51 -3.60 -15.44 -14.40
CA HIS A 51 -3.54 -15.95 -13.02
C HIS A 51 -4.64 -15.34 -12.14
N GLU A 52 -5.69 -14.83 -12.74
CA GLU A 52 -6.82 -14.23 -12.05
C GLU A 52 -7.43 -15.20 -11.06
N GLN A 53 -7.60 -14.79 -9.82
CA GLN A 53 -8.10 -15.60 -8.71
C GLN A 53 -7.18 -16.74 -8.27
N ALA A 54 -5.98 -16.87 -8.84
CA ALA A 54 -5.02 -17.86 -8.37
C ALA A 54 -4.55 -17.54 -6.96
N VAL A 55 -4.55 -18.53 -6.08
CA VAL A 55 -4.07 -18.40 -4.71
C VAL A 55 -2.60 -18.79 -4.67
N PRO A 56 -1.70 -17.85 -4.33
CA PRO A 56 -0.28 -18.15 -4.20
C PRO A 56 -0.02 -19.18 -3.08
N SER A 57 1.04 -19.95 -3.21
CA SER A 57 1.52 -20.78 -2.10
C SER A 57 1.93 -19.90 -0.90
N GLN A 58 1.95 -20.47 0.29
CA GLN A 58 2.35 -19.76 1.52
C GLN A 58 3.72 -19.07 1.34
N VAL A 59 4.69 -19.75 0.75
CA VAL A 59 6.03 -19.21 0.53
C VAL A 59 6.00 -18.01 -0.42
N VAL A 60 5.24 -18.08 -1.51
CA VAL A 60 5.12 -16.98 -2.48
C VAL A 60 4.35 -15.81 -1.86
N LEU A 61 3.30 -16.10 -1.12
CA LEU A 61 2.50 -15.09 -0.41
C LEU A 61 3.37 -14.28 0.55
N GLU A 62 4.21 -14.95 1.33
CA GLU A 62 5.11 -14.32 2.31
C GLU A 62 6.29 -13.60 1.66
N ALA A 63 6.93 -14.23 0.66
CA ALA A 63 8.17 -13.72 0.07
C ALA A 63 7.96 -12.70 -1.04
N ARG A 64 6.77 -12.63 -1.64
CA ARG A 64 6.51 -11.80 -2.83
C ARG A 64 5.26 -10.94 -2.70
N CYS A 65 4.08 -11.55 -2.52
CA CYS A 65 2.83 -10.78 -2.52
C CYS A 65 2.79 -9.71 -1.42
N ASN A 66 3.18 -10.07 -0.22
CA ASN A 66 3.22 -9.15 0.92
C ASN A 66 4.48 -8.28 0.98
N LEU A 67 5.59 -8.72 0.40
CA LEU A 67 6.82 -7.94 0.31
C LEU A 67 6.93 -7.14 -0.98
N GLY A 68 6.22 -7.58 -2.00
CA GLY A 68 6.10 -6.86 -3.24
C GLY A 68 7.25 -7.04 -4.22
N TYR A 69 7.20 -6.25 -5.24
CA TYR A 69 8.02 -6.19 -6.43
C TYR A 69 7.68 -7.26 -7.47
N ALA A 70 6.68 -6.95 -8.29
CA ALA A 70 6.14 -7.83 -9.31
C ALA A 70 7.20 -8.37 -10.29
N GLY A 71 8.27 -7.59 -10.55
CA GLY A 71 9.35 -8.00 -11.44
C GLY A 71 10.08 -9.28 -11.04
N SER A 72 9.96 -9.71 -9.78
CA SER A 72 10.56 -10.95 -9.29
C SER A 72 9.61 -12.14 -9.31
N CYS A 73 8.33 -11.94 -9.69
CA CYS A 73 7.30 -12.97 -9.71
C CYS A 73 7.06 -13.51 -11.13
N GLY A 74 7.08 -14.84 -11.29
CA GLY A 74 6.83 -15.47 -12.59
C GLY A 74 5.40 -15.32 -13.10
N TRP A 75 4.44 -14.92 -12.27
CA TRP A 75 3.06 -14.66 -12.67
C TRP A 75 2.84 -13.23 -13.16
N ALA A 76 3.70 -12.31 -12.80
CA ALA A 76 3.57 -10.94 -13.26
C ALA A 76 3.83 -10.83 -14.76
N PRO A 77 3.03 -10.05 -15.50
CA PRO A 77 3.25 -9.87 -16.93
C PRO A 77 4.58 -9.17 -17.20
N ALA A 78 5.22 -9.50 -18.32
CA ALA A 78 6.48 -8.87 -18.72
C ALA A 78 6.29 -7.37 -19.00
N GLU A 79 5.18 -7.02 -19.64
CA GLU A 79 4.76 -5.63 -19.84
C GLU A 79 3.75 -5.23 -18.75
N ARG A 80 4.14 -4.26 -17.94
CA ARG A 80 3.33 -3.75 -16.82
C ARG A 80 3.63 -2.29 -16.55
N GLY A 81 2.63 -1.56 -16.09
CA GLY A 81 2.74 -0.14 -15.78
C GLY A 81 3.41 0.14 -14.43
N ALA A 82 3.46 -0.86 -13.55
CA ALA A 82 4.07 -0.74 -12.23
C ALA A 82 4.64 -2.08 -11.76
N ASP A 83 5.76 -2.01 -11.06
CA ASP A 83 6.39 -3.16 -10.40
C ASP A 83 5.97 -3.26 -8.93
N ALA A 84 5.64 -2.13 -8.32
CA ALA A 84 5.32 -2.05 -6.91
C ALA A 84 4.49 -0.81 -6.58
N VAL A 85 3.82 -0.84 -5.43
CA VAL A 85 3.09 0.30 -4.87
C VAL A 85 3.43 0.48 -3.41
N ARG A 86 3.57 1.72 -2.99
CA ARG A 86 3.79 2.13 -1.59
C ARG A 86 2.63 2.96 -1.10
N PHE A 87 2.35 2.83 0.20
CA PHE A 87 1.40 3.67 0.90
C PHE A 87 2.07 4.37 2.07
N ALA A 88 1.60 5.58 2.36
CA ALA A 88 1.99 6.33 3.54
C ALA A 88 0.81 7.19 4.00
N VAL A 89 0.72 7.40 5.31
CA VAL A 89 -0.16 8.46 5.83
C VAL A 89 0.61 9.77 5.73
N SER A 90 0.11 10.67 4.91
CA SER A 90 0.60 12.04 4.92
C SER A 90 -0.02 12.74 6.14
N SER A 91 0.84 13.25 7.02
CA SER A 91 0.37 14.23 7.98
C SER A 91 -0.31 15.33 7.19
N PRO A 92 -1.47 15.85 7.63
CA PRO A 92 -1.99 17.07 7.06
C PRO A 92 -0.82 18.04 7.15
N ALA A 93 -0.27 18.42 6.00
CA ALA A 93 0.76 19.40 5.97
C ALA A 93 0.22 20.56 6.82
N ARG A 94 1.07 21.17 7.63
CA ARG A 94 0.74 22.39 8.36
C ARG A 94 0.51 23.48 7.31
N HIS A 95 -0.48 23.28 6.48
CA HIS A 95 -0.80 24.18 5.39
C HIS A 95 -1.61 25.30 5.94
N VAL A 96 -1.00 26.46 5.76
CA VAL A 96 -1.69 27.69 5.48
C VAL A 96 -3.19 27.49 5.73
N ARG A 97 -3.63 27.97 6.88
CA ARG A 97 -5.05 28.14 7.14
C ARG A 97 -5.60 29.00 6.02
N VAL A 98 -6.11 28.34 4.98
CA VAL A 98 -7.15 28.98 4.21
C VAL A 98 -8.32 29.02 5.18
N PRO A 99 -8.92 30.18 5.48
CA PRO A 99 -10.14 30.24 6.21
C PRO A 99 -11.22 29.61 5.33
N SER A 100 -11.28 28.30 5.34
CA SER A 100 -12.34 27.55 4.66
C SER A 100 -13.54 27.47 5.60
N GLN A 101 -14.68 27.53 5.01
CA GLN A 101 -16.01 27.54 5.58
C GLN A 101 -16.37 26.22 6.27
N ASP A 102 -15.42 25.58 6.91
CA ASP A 102 -15.69 24.38 7.70
C ASP A 102 -16.29 24.82 9.04
N PRO A 103 -17.36 24.15 9.48
CA PRO A 103 -17.97 24.49 10.77
C PRO A 103 -16.93 24.36 11.88
N PRO A 104 -16.87 25.32 12.81
CA PRO A 104 -15.90 25.31 13.87
C PRO A 104 -16.11 24.08 14.76
N GLY A 105 -15.18 23.16 14.77
CA GLY A 105 -15.26 22.15 15.79
C GLY A 105 -14.46 20.86 15.66
N ARG A 106 -13.86 20.47 14.55
CA ARG A 106 -13.11 19.18 14.50
C ARG A 106 -11.95 19.17 13.50
N PRO A 107 -10.81 19.79 13.82
CA PRO A 107 -9.59 19.56 13.04
C PRO A 107 -9.12 18.11 13.27
N GLY A 108 -8.78 17.39 12.21
CA GLY A 108 -8.02 16.15 12.31
C GLY A 108 -8.79 14.85 12.15
N ARG A 109 -9.93 14.83 11.50
CA ARG A 109 -10.71 13.61 11.23
C ARG A 109 -10.48 12.99 9.87
N ILE A 110 -9.86 13.68 8.94
CA ILE A 110 -9.55 13.15 7.62
C ILE A 110 -8.12 12.62 7.64
N VAL A 111 -7.98 11.35 7.28
CA VAL A 111 -6.68 10.72 7.06
C VAL A 111 -6.38 10.75 5.57
N HIS A 112 -5.23 11.31 5.22
CA HIS A 112 -4.72 11.31 3.87
C HIS A 112 -3.78 10.13 3.68
N VAL A 113 -4.11 9.24 2.76
CA VAL A 113 -3.28 8.10 2.37
C VAL A 113 -2.70 8.39 1.01
N THR A 114 -1.40 8.61 0.96
CA THR A 114 -0.69 8.77 -0.31
C THR A 114 -0.26 7.41 -0.83
N TYR A 115 -0.27 7.25 -2.15
CA TYR A 115 0.30 6.09 -2.82
C TYR A 115 1.29 6.52 -3.90
N VAL A 116 2.30 5.69 -4.11
CA VAL A 116 3.31 5.87 -5.14
C VAL A 116 3.51 4.56 -5.87
N TYR A 117 3.37 4.58 -7.18
CA TYR A 117 3.79 3.47 -8.05
C TYR A 117 5.27 3.54 -8.33
N GLU A 118 5.90 2.39 -8.40
CA GLU A 118 7.28 2.27 -8.84
C GLU A 118 7.39 1.37 -10.06
N GLN A 119 8.25 1.74 -10.99
CA GLN A 119 8.61 0.95 -12.16
C GLN A 119 10.13 1.06 -12.36
N ALA A 120 10.79 -0.07 -12.49
CA ALA A 120 12.25 -0.14 -12.63
C ALA A 120 12.99 0.65 -11.52
N ASN A 121 12.51 0.54 -10.28
CA ASN A 121 13.03 1.23 -9.09
C ASN A 121 12.90 2.76 -9.12
N CYS A 122 12.07 3.30 -10.00
CA CYS A 122 11.81 4.74 -10.09
C CYS A 122 10.33 5.02 -9.85
N PRO A 123 9.99 6.16 -9.25
CA PRO A 123 8.59 6.58 -9.16
C PRO A 123 7.99 6.74 -10.55
N ALA A 124 6.82 6.14 -10.76
CA ALA A 124 6.11 6.13 -12.04
C ALA A 124 4.74 6.81 -11.98
N GLY A 125 4.26 7.11 -10.80
CA GLY A 125 2.99 7.79 -10.59
C GLY A 125 2.67 7.86 -9.10
N HIS A 126 1.77 8.78 -8.73
CA HIS A 126 1.35 8.96 -7.34
C HIS A 126 -0.05 9.55 -7.26
N GLY A 127 -0.63 9.47 -6.09
CA GLY A 127 -1.89 10.11 -5.79
C GLY A 127 -2.21 10.08 -4.30
N GLU A 128 -3.39 10.57 -3.98
CA GLU A 128 -3.85 10.69 -2.60
C GLU A 128 -5.29 10.21 -2.49
N LEU A 129 -5.56 9.50 -1.41
CA LEU A 129 -6.88 9.03 -1.00
C LEU A 129 -7.24 9.69 0.33
N GLU A 130 -8.52 9.85 0.60
CA GLU A 130 -9.01 10.51 1.81
C GLU A 130 -10.02 9.63 2.53
N PHE A 131 -9.84 9.47 3.82
CA PHE A 131 -10.71 8.70 4.68
C PHE A 131 -11.20 9.53 5.86
N ASP A 132 -12.50 9.58 6.07
CA ASP A 132 -13.11 10.26 7.22
C ASP A 132 -13.27 9.27 8.38
N LEU A 133 -12.51 9.50 9.45
CA LEU A 133 -12.56 8.70 10.66
C LEU A 133 -13.91 8.81 11.39
N SER A 134 -14.60 9.92 11.23
CA SER A 134 -15.86 10.16 11.95
C SER A 134 -17.04 9.38 11.38
N THR A 135 -17.05 9.20 10.08
CA THR A 135 -18.09 8.47 9.36
C THR A 135 -17.61 7.07 8.93
N ALA A 136 -16.32 6.77 9.11
CA ALA A 136 -15.67 5.55 8.65
C ALA A 136 -15.88 5.33 7.14
N THR A 137 -15.76 6.38 6.35
CA THR A 137 -15.98 6.35 4.90
C THR A 137 -14.83 6.95 4.13
N TRP A 138 -14.58 6.41 2.95
CA TRP A 138 -13.64 6.98 2.00
C TRP A 138 -14.29 8.15 1.26
N LEU A 139 -13.72 9.33 1.38
CA LEU A 139 -14.15 10.53 0.65
C LEU A 139 -13.54 10.57 -0.75
N ARG A 140 -12.31 10.09 -0.89
CA ARG A 140 -11.62 9.93 -2.16
C ARG A 140 -11.07 8.50 -2.24
N ARG A 141 -11.51 7.78 -3.27
CA ARG A 141 -11.15 6.39 -3.52
C ARG A 141 -10.28 6.25 -4.76
N HIS A 142 -9.52 5.18 -4.82
CA HIS A 142 -8.81 4.79 -6.03
C HIS A 142 -9.78 4.08 -6.99
N GLU A 143 -9.63 4.34 -8.29
CA GLU A 143 -10.44 3.69 -9.33
C GLU A 143 -10.14 2.20 -9.50
N ASP A 144 -8.87 1.81 -9.31
CA ASP A 144 -8.49 0.39 -9.33
C ASP A 144 -8.86 -0.26 -7.99
N ALA A 145 -9.72 -1.28 -8.04
CA ALA A 145 -10.23 -1.98 -6.86
C ALA A 145 -9.12 -2.66 -6.04
N ARG A 146 -8.03 -3.11 -6.68
CA ARG A 146 -6.88 -3.74 -6.00
C ARG A 146 -6.14 -2.72 -5.16
N ILE A 147 -5.83 -1.58 -5.75
CA ILE A 147 -5.12 -0.50 -5.06
C ILE A 147 -5.98 0.05 -3.93
N GLN A 148 -7.27 0.22 -4.17
CA GLN A 148 -8.21 0.62 -3.13
C GLN A 148 -8.21 -0.38 -1.97
N LYS A 149 -8.27 -1.68 -2.26
CA LYS A 149 -8.25 -2.71 -1.23
C LYS A 149 -6.93 -2.74 -0.45
N MET A 150 -5.81 -2.55 -1.12
CA MET A 150 -4.50 -2.41 -0.45
C MET A 150 -4.47 -1.19 0.47
N ALA A 151 -5.01 -0.06 0.03
CA ALA A 151 -5.10 1.15 0.86
C ALA A 151 -5.98 0.93 2.10
N GLU A 152 -7.07 0.19 1.97
CA GLU A 152 -7.94 -0.18 3.10
C GLU A 152 -7.18 -1.06 4.11
N CYS A 153 -6.45 -2.05 3.64
CA CYS A 153 -5.61 -2.92 4.48
C CYS A 153 -4.50 -2.13 5.19
N PHE A 154 -3.84 -1.26 4.45
CA PHE A 154 -2.81 -0.38 5.01
C PHE A 154 -3.38 0.54 6.09
N LEU A 155 -4.51 1.19 5.83
CA LEU A 155 -5.15 2.08 6.79
C LEU A 155 -5.61 1.33 8.04
N GLU A 156 -6.21 0.15 7.89
CA GLU A 156 -6.58 -0.70 9.02
C GLU A 156 -5.39 -1.01 9.92
N SER A 157 -4.27 -1.39 9.32
CA SER A 157 -3.03 -1.67 10.05
C SER A 157 -2.48 -0.43 10.75
N TYR A 158 -2.51 0.70 10.07
CA TYR A 158 -2.07 1.99 10.62
C TYR A 158 -2.90 2.41 11.84
N LEU A 159 -4.22 2.27 11.76
CA LEU A 159 -5.11 2.62 12.87
C LEU A 159 -4.95 1.67 14.07
N ARG A 160 -4.73 0.38 13.82
CA ARG A 160 -4.44 -0.60 14.89
C ARG A 160 -3.17 -0.26 15.66
N GLY A 161 -2.13 0.19 15.00
CA GLY A 161 -0.85 0.56 15.63
C GLY A 161 -0.92 1.81 16.50
N ARG A 162 -2.03 2.54 16.47
CA ARG A 162 -2.27 3.76 17.25
C ARG A 162 -3.23 3.59 18.42
N SER A 163 -3.81 2.41 18.54
CA SER A 163 -4.74 2.07 19.64
C SER A 163 -4.01 1.68 20.91
#